data_796220198580181b68c6ea76b666f223
#
_entry.id   796220198580181b68c6ea76b666f223
#
_cell.length_a   1.000
_cell.length_b   1.000
_cell.length_c   1.000
_cell.angle_alpha   90.00
_cell.angle_beta   90.00
_cell.angle_gamma   90.00
#
_symmetry.space_group_name_H-M   'P 1'
#
loop_
_entity.id
_entity.type
_entity.pdbx_description
1 polymer ?
#
loop_
_entity_poly.entity_id
_entity_poly.type
_entity_poly.pdbx_seq_one_letter_code
_entity_poly.pdbx_strand_id
1 'polypeptide(L)'
;MPRNVVAAMSVVRDLILQADDQLRYPSGGELRSMVDFLMGGSRRLAVVRVLTENEKKIVDEAAKQLFARKPDYVAPGGNAYGQKQRAQCLRDYSWYLRLVTYGVLAGSTELIQKIGLEGAREMYNSLGVPMPGMVEAMRTMKEAAIALLGTDDASLAGPYFDFLIQGMQTTT
;
A
#
# COMPACT_ATOMS: atom_id res chain seq x y z
N MET A 1 30.71 11.18 -10.66
CA MET A 1 30.28 11.07 -9.26
C MET A 1 29.29 9.93 -9.17
N PRO A 2 29.58 8.77 -8.58
CA PRO A 2 28.56 7.77 -8.38
C PRO A 2 27.52 8.34 -7.42
N ARG A 3 26.27 8.40 -7.85
CA ARG A 3 25.13 8.68 -6.98
C ARG A 3 25.22 7.66 -5.84
N ASN A 4 25.34 8.15 -4.61
CA ASN A 4 25.10 7.34 -3.43
C ASN A 4 23.78 6.59 -3.66
N VAL A 5 23.87 5.31 -3.90
CA VAL A 5 22.74 4.41 -3.77
C VAL A 5 22.36 4.58 -2.31
N VAL A 6 21.31 5.33 -2.06
CA VAL A 6 20.66 5.40 -0.75
C VAL A 6 20.48 3.95 -0.36
N ALA A 7 21.25 3.52 0.65
CA ALA A 7 21.28 2.13 1.06
C ALA A 7 19.82 1.74 1.34
N ALA A 8 19.26 0.96 0.46
CA ALA A 8 17.92 0.46 0.60
C ALA A 8 17.84 -0.14 2.00
N MET A 9 16.91 0.34 2.80
CA MET A 9 16.58 -0.27 4.08
C MET A 9 16.13 -1.68 3.74
N SER A 10 17.07 -2.61 3.79
CA SER A 10 16.79 -4.00 3.50
C SER A 10 16.61 -4.73 4.81
N VAL A 11 15.71 -5.70 4.85
CA VAL A 11 15.53 -6.61 6.00
C VAL A 11 16.86 -7.16 6.49
N VAL A 12 17.79 -7.41 5.58
CA VAL A 12 19.15 -7.87 5.89
C VAL A 12 19.96 -6.82 6.64
N ARG A 13 19.93 -5.56 6.18
CA ARG A 13 20.63 -4.45 6.83
C ARG A 13 20.09 -4.20 8.23
N ASP A 14 18.77 -4.17 8.36
CA ASP A 14 18.12 -3.89 9.66
C ASP A 14 18.43 -5.00 10.67
N LEU A 15 18.44 -6.26 10.23
CA LEU A 15 18.87 -7.39 11.06
C LEU A 15 20.33 -7.24 11.51
N ILE A 16 21.23 -6.85 10.60
CA ILE A 16 22.65 -6.65 10.94
C ILE A 16 22.79 -5.50 11.95
N LEU A 17 22.16 -4.36 11.71
CA LEU A 17 22.25 -3.21 12.60
C LEU A 17 21.70 -3.52 13.99
N GLN A 18 20.58 -4.25 14.07
CA GLN A 18 19.99 -4.65 15.35
C GLN A 18 20.90 -5.63 16.12
N ALA A 19 21.54 -6.57 15.43
CA ALA A 19 22.46 -7.49 16.06
C ALA A 19 23.75 -6.76 16.52
N ASP A 20 24.28 -5.84 15.74
CA ASP A 20 25.46 -5.05 16.05
C ASP A 20 25.23 -4.11 17.25
N ASP A 21 24.06 -3.44 17.30
CA ASP A 21 23.67 -2.59 18.43
C ASP A 21 23.61 -3.35 19.76
N GLN A 22 23.30 -4.66 19.70
CA GLN A 22 23.29 -5.57 20.84
C GLN A 22 24.65 -6.29 21.06
N LEU A 23 25.69 -5.95 20.28
CA LEU A 23 27.04 -6.52 20.32
C LEU A 23 27.02 -8.06 20.23
N ARG A 24 26.18 -8.61 19.35
CA ARG A 24 26.01 -10.05 19.12
C ARG A 24 25.94 -10.40 17.64
N TYR A 25 26.13 -11.66 17.33
CA TYR A 25 25.79 -12.21 16.02
C TYR A 25 24.27 -12.37 15.86
N PRO A 26 23.74 -12.35 14.62
CA PRO A 26 22.35 -12.72 14.35
C PRO A 26 22.03 -14.10 14.91
N SER A 27 20.90 -14.22 15.57
CA SER A 27 20.40 -15.49 16.11
C SER A 27 19.96 -16.44 14.98
N GLY A 28 19.89 -17.74 15.28
CA GLY A 28 19.36 -18.73 14.34
C GLY A 28 17.93 -18.47 13.87
N GLY A 29 17.11 -17.81 14.71
CA GLY A 29 15.76 -17.38 14.35
C GLY A 29 15.78 -16.25 13.31
N GLU A 30 16.60 -15.23 13.54
CA GLU A 30 16.77 -14.10 12.61
C GLU A 30 17.34 -14.53 11.26
N LEU A 31 18.30 -15.47 11.28
CA LEU A 31 18.85 -16.03 10.04
C LEU A 31 17.80 -16.83 9.25
N ARG A 32 16.93 -17.58 9.93
CA ARG A 32 15.80 -18.27 9.26
C ARG A 32 14.82 -17.27 8.63
N SER A 33 14.44 -16.23 9.37
CA SER A 33 13.57 -15.18 8.85
C SER A 33 14.16 -14.49 7.61
N MET A 34 15.48 -14.30 7.57
CA MET A 34 16.18 -13.77 6.41
C MET A 34 16.13 -14.72 5.22
N VAL A 35 16.32 -16.02 5.45
CA VAL A 35 16.18 -17.04 4.39
C VAL A 35 14.76 -17.03 3.83
N ASP A 36 13.74 -17.02 4.68
CA ASP A 36 12.34 -16.98 4.25
C ASP A 36 12.04 -15.72 3.42
N PHE A 37 12.57 -14.57 3.85
CA PHE A 37 12.46 -13.34 3.10
C PHE A 37 13.11 -13.44 1.71
N LEU A 38 14.33 -13.96 1.63
CA LEU A 38 15.04 -14.10 0.35
C LEU A 38 14.35 -15.12 -0.57
N MET A 39 13.95 -16.26 -0.03
CA MET A 39 13.24 -17.31 -0.80
C MET A 39 11.88 -16.84 -1.31
N GLY A 40 11.18 -15.98 -0.57
CA GLY A 40 9.92 -15.36 -1.00
C GLY A 40 10.09 -14.25 -2.05
N GLY A 41 11.32 -13.86 -2.40
CA GLY A 41 11.60 -12.71 -3.26
C GLY A 41 11.00 -12.81 -4.66
N SER A 42 11.14 -13.96 -5.31
CA SER A 42 10.59 -14.19 -6.66
C SER A 42 9.07 -14.05 -6.69
N ARG A 43 8.39 -14.51 -5.65
CA ARG A 43 6.93 -14.40 -5.51
C ARG A 43 6.49 -12.96 -5.29
N ARG A 44 7.18 -12.21 -4.41
CA ARG A 44 6.90 -10.78 -4.22
C ARG A 44 7.05 -10.02 -5.54
N LEU A 45 8.10 -10.31 -6.32
CA LEU A 45 8.31 -9.71 -7.64
C LEU A 45 7.20 -10.04 -8.63
N ALA A 46 6.67 -11.28 -8.61
CA ALA A 46 5.54 -11.66 -9.45
C ALA A 46 4.27 -10.87 -9.10
N VAL A 47 3.95 -10.76 -7.81
CA VAL A 47 2.81 -9.95 -7.33
C VAL A 47 2.98 -8.47 -7.72
N VAL A 48 4.15 -7.90 -7.46
CA VAL A 48 4.47 -6.51 -7.84
C VAL A 48 4.25 -6.27 -9.33
N ARG A 49 4.68 -7.20 -10.18
CA ARG A 49 4.47 -7.12 -11.64
C ARG A 49 2.98 -7.08 -11.98
N VAL A 50 2.19 -7.99 -11.43
CA VAL A 50 0.73 -8.03 -11.70
C VAL A 50 0.07 -6.72 -11.27
N LEU A 51 0.38 -6.21 -10.08
CA LEU A 51 -0.20 -4.95 -9.58
C LEU A 51 0.20 -3.75 -10.45
N THR A 52 1.47 -3.68 -10.86
CA THR A 52 1.99 -2.57 -11.68
C THR A 52 1.44 -2.60 -13.10
N GLU A 53 1.45 -3.76 -13.74
CA GLU A 53 0.95 -3.91 -15.12
C GLU A 53 -0.56 -3.68 -15.24
N ASN A 54 -1.29 -3.86 -14.14
CA ASN A 54 -2.75 -3.69 -14.09
C ASN A 54 -3.19 -2.44 -13.32
N GLU A 55 -2.29 -1.50 -12.98
CA GLU A 55 -2.61 -0.31 -12.19
C GLU A 55 -3.90 0.38 -12.67
N LYS A 56 -3.95 0.73 -13.96
CA LYS A 56 -5.11 1.42 -14.52
C LYS A 56 -6.41 0.63 -14.35
N LYS A 57 -6.37 -0.67 -14.60
CA LYS A 57 -7.54 -1.56 -14.46
C LYS A 57 -8.02 -1.64 -13.00
N ILE A 58 -7.07 -1.75 -12.06
CA ILE A 58 -7.37 -1.80 -10.63
C ILE A 58 -8.02 -0.49 -10.19
N VAL A 59 -7.43 0.64 -10.55
CA VAL A 59 -7.91 1.97 -10.18
C VAL A 59 -9.30 2.26 -10.77
N ASP A 60 -9.49 1.98 -12.05
CA ASP A 60 -10.78 2.19 -12.73
C ASP A 60 -11.89 1.32 -12.10
N GLU A 61 -11.62 0.03 -11.82
CA GLU A 61 -12.59 -0.86 -11.20
C GLU A 61 -12.88 -0.49 -9.75
N ALA A 62 -11.86 -0.14 -8.97
CA ALA A 62 -12.02 0.31 -7.59
C ALA A 62 -12.88 1.59 -7.50
N ALA A 63 -12.63 2.57 -8.35
CA ALA A 63 -13.41 3.80 -8.41
C ALA A 63 -14.86 3.54 -8.84
N LYS A 64 -15.07 2.67 -9.83
CA LYS A 64 -16.41 2.25 -10.26
C LYS A 64 -17.19 1.61 -9.12
N GLN A 65 -16.57 0.72 -8.35
CA GLN A 65 -17.19 0.09 -7.18
C GLN A 65 -17.50 1.10 -6.08
N LEU A 66 -16.57 2.01 -5.77
CA LEU A 66 -16.80 3.08 -4.80
C LEU A 66 -18.02 3.93 -5.18
N PHE A 67 -18.07 4.40 -6.41
CA PHE A 67 -19.16 5.28 -6.86
C PHE A 67 -20.50 4.54 -6.98
N ALA A 68 -20.51 3.24 -7.21
CA ALA A 68 -21.71 2.43 -7.15
C ALA A 68 -22.21 2.27 -5.71
N ARG A 69 -21.32 2.13 -4.72
CA ARG A 69 -21.66 2.04 -3.28
C ARG A 69 -22.00 3.39 -2.66
N LYS A 70 -21.42 4.48 -3.18
CA LYS A 70 -21.54 5.85 -2.69
C LYS A 70 -21.88 6.82 -3.81
N PRO A 71 -23.11 6.74 -4.38
CA PRO A 71 -23.52 7.58 -5.51
C PRO A 71 -23.57 9.08 -5.17
N ASP A 72 -23.73 9.42 -3.90
CA ASP A 72 -23.66 10.78 -3.38
C ASP A 72 -22.29 11.45 -3.63
N TYR A 73 -21.21 10.69 -3.73
CA TYR A 73 -19.89 11.25 -4.01
C TYR A 73 -19.76 11.84 -5.42
N VAL A 74 -20.50 11.33 -6.37
CA VAL A 74 -20.52 11.83 -7.77
C VAL A 74 -21.75 12.69 -8.09
N ALA A 75 -22.66 12.87 -7.16
CA ALA A 75 -23.78 13.78 -7.27
C ALA A 75 -23.34 15.26 -7.10
N PRO A 76 -24.15 16.25 -7.53
CA PRO A 76 -23.85 17.66 -7.30
C PRO A 76 -23.54 17.97 -5.83
N GLY A 77 -22.35 18.56 -5.59
CA GLY A 77 -21.85 18.84 -4.22
C GLY A 77 -21.03 17.71 -3.59
N GLY A 78 -20.95 16.53 -4.22
CA GLY A 78 -20.15 15.40 -3.73
C GLY A 78 -18.65 15.58 -3.98
N ASN A 79 -17.82 14.88 -3.18
CA ASN A 79 -16.36 15.03 -3.19
C ASN A 79 -15.67 14.54 -4.48
N ALA A 80 -16.34 13.73 -5.29
CA ALA A 80 -15.89 13.30 -6.62
C ALA A 80 -16.77 13.87 -7.75
N TYR A 81 -17.54 14.92 -7.47
CA TYR A 81 -18.37 15.57 -8.48
C TYR A 81 -17.52 16.42 -9.44
N GLY A 82 -17.72 16.18 -10.73
CA GLY A 82 -16.98 16.89 -11.77
C GLY A 82 -15.66 16.21 -12.16
N GLN A 83 -15.13 16.63 -13.31
CA GLN A 83 -13.95 15.98 -13.91
C GLN A 83 -12.68 16.13 -13.06
N LYS A 84 -12.46 17.32 -12.50
CA LYS A 84 -11.27 17.63 -11.70
C LYS A 84 -11.22 16.77 -10.42
N GLN A 85 -12.31 16.75 -9.65
CA GLN A 85 -12.40 16.00 -8.39
C GLN A 85 -12.28 14.49 -8.64
N ARG A 86 -12.89 14.01 -9.73
CA ARG A 86 -12.76 12.60 -10.12
C ARG A 86 -11.32 12.24 -10.48
N ALA A 87 -10.62 13.11 -11.23
CA ALA A 87 -9.21 12.89 -11.55
C ALA A 87 -8.32 12.88 -10.29
N GLN A 88 -8.62 13.72 -9.30
CA GLN A 88 -7.90 13.70 -8.01
C GLN A 88 -8.14 12.37 -7.26
N CYS A 89 -9.37 11.89 -7.20
CA CYS A 89 -9.70 10.62 -6.60
C CYS A 89 -8.92 9.45 -7.25
N LEU A 90 -8.90 9.38 -8.58
CA LEU A 90 -8.15 8.35 -9.32
C LEU A 90 -6.64 8.45 -9.05
N ARG A 91 -6.08 9.66 -8.98
CA ARG A 91 -4.68 9.87 -8.62
C ARG A 91 -4.35 9.35 -7.22
N ASP A 92 -5.24 9.55 -6.25
CA ASP A 92 -5.04 9.06 -4.89
C ASP A 92 -5.07 7.52 -4.86
N TYR A 93 -5.98 6.87 -5.61
CA TYR A 93 -5.96 5.43 -5.81
C TYR A 93 -4.61 4.92 -6.35
N SER A 94 -4.11 5.54 -7.44
CA SER A 94 -2.80 5.20 -8.02
C SER A 94 -1.67 5.35 -7.01
N TRP A 95 -1.71 6.40 -6.20
CA TRP A 95 -0.70 6.65 -5.19
C TRP A 95 -0.69 5.58 -4.10
N TYR A 96 -1.86 5.25 -3.52
CA TYR A 96 -1.95 4.23 -2.49
C TYR A 96 -1.67 2.82 -3.02
N LEU A 97 -2.09 2.49 -4.23
CA LEU A 97 -1.74 1.21 -4.87
C LEU A 97 -0.22 1.07 -5.00
N ARG A 98 0.46 2.14 -5.40
CA ARG A 98 1.92 2.18 -5.49
C ARG A 98 2.58 1.97 -4.12
N LEU A 99 2.08 2.58 -3.05
CA LEU A 99 2.61 2.38 -1.69
C LEU A 99 2.42 0.94 -1.22
N VAL A 100 1.27 0.33 -1.47
CA VAL A 100 1.04 -1.10 -1.19
C VAL A 100 2.02 -1.97 -1.98
N THR A 101 2.22 -1.67 -3.27
CA THR A 101 3.16 -2.38 -4.14
C THR A 101 4.59 -2.29 -3.60
N TYR A 102 5.00 -1.13 -3.09
CA TYR A 102 6.30 -0.95 -2.43
C TYR A 102 6.39 -1.76 -1.13
N GLY A 103 5.33 -1.81 -0.34
CA GLY A 103 5.26 -2.64 0.87
C GLY A 103 5.44 -4.12 0.55
N VAL A 104 4.73 -4.64 -0.46
CA VAL A 104 4.89 -6.02 -0.94
C VAL A 104 6.33 -6.29 -1.38
N LEU A 105 6.92 -5.40 -2.16
CA LEU A 105 8.30 -5.53 -2.64
C LEU A 105 9.30 -5.58 -1.48
N ALA A 106 9.16 -4.65 -0.53
CA ALA A 106 10.03 -4.54 0.63
C ALA A 106 9.79 -5.65 1.67
N GLY A 107 8.63 -6.33 1.63
CA GLY A 107 8.21 -7.26 2.68
C GLY A 107 7.94 -6.55 4.02
N SER A 108 7.56 -5.27 3.99
CA SER A 108 7.37 -4.41 5.16
C SER A 108 6.27 -3.39 4.93
N THR A 109 5.52 -3.08 5.99
CA THR A 109 4.48 -2.03 5.98
C THR A 109 5.02 -0.63 6.32
N GLU A 110 6.29 -0.51 6.62
CA GLU A 110 6.92 0.75 7.09
C GLU A 110 6.74 1.90 6.10
N LEU A 111 6.90 1.63 4.80
CA LEU A 111 6.70 2.66 3.77
C LEU A 111 5.24 3.11 3.67
N ILE A 112 4.28 2.19 3.87
CA ILE A 112 2.86 2.53 3.92
C ILE A 112 2.59 3.43 5.12
N GLN A 113 3.15 3.09 6.29
CA GLN A 113 3.02 3.89 7.50
C GLN A 113 3.60 5.29 7.31
N LYS A 114 4.89 5.39 6.97
CA LYS A 114 5.62 6.67 6.94
C LYS A 114 5.18 7.60 5.81
N ILE A 115 4.82 7.06 4.64
CA ILE A 115 4.51 7.88 3.47
C ILE A 115 3.00 8.05 3.31
N GLY A 116 2.22 6.99 3.60
CA GLY A 116 0.80 6.93 3.28
C GLY A 116 -0.14 7.28 4.43
N LEU A 117 0.28 7.03 5.68
CA LEU A 117 -0.61 7.17 6.84
C LEU A 117 -0.24 8.34 7.74
N GLU A 118 1.05 8.61 7.95
CA GLU A 118 1.47 9.76 8.75
C GLU A 118 1.02 11.08 8.10
N GLY A 119 0.24 11.87 8.83
CA GLY A 119 -0.33 13.14 8.35
C GLY A 119 -1.48 13.01 7.34
N ALA A 120 -1.88 11.80 6.93
CA ALA A 120 -2.94 11.60 5.95
C ALA A 120 -4.28 12.17 6.42
N ARG A 121 -4.60 12.01 7.69
CA ARG A 121 -5.84 12.51 8.28
C ARG A 121 -5.92 14.03 8.24
N GLU A 122 -4.89 14.71 8.72
CA GLU A 122 -4.80 16.17 8.73
C GLU A 122 -4.91 16.71 7.32
N MET A 123 -4.23 16.06 6.38
CA MET A 123 -4.30 16.42 4.97
C MET A 123 -5.73 16.28 4.42
N TYR A 124 -6.37 15.12 4.59
CA TYR A 124 -7.73 14.91 4.06
C TYR A 124 -8.78 15.76 4.76
N ASN A 125 -8.66 15.96 6.07
CA ASN A 125 -9.54 16.88 6.80
C ASN A 125 -9.39 18.31 6.30
N SER A 126 -8.18 18.79 6.02
CA SER A 126 -7.94 20.13 5.47
C SER A 126 -8.52 20.30 4.05
N LEU A 127 -8.62 19.21 3.30
CA LEU A 127 -9.20 19.17 1.95
C LEU A 127 -10.72 18.92 1.95
N GLY A 128 -11.34 18.72 3.12
CA GLY A 128 -12.75 18.39 3.24
C GLY A 128 -13.12 17.00 2.71
N VAL A 129 -12.15 16.07 2.62
CA VAL A 129 -12.38 14.71 2.18
C VAL A 129 -12.70 13.83 3.39
N PRO A 130 -13.88 13.18 3.42
CA PRO A 130 -14.30 12.39 4.58
C PRO A 130 -13.49 11.09 4.68
N MET A 131 -12.84 10.86 5.83
CA MET A 131 -12.05 9.64 6.09
C MET A 131 -12.82 8.34 5.87
N PRO A 132 -14.13 8.20 6.23
CA PRO A 132 -14.90 7.01 5.89
C PRO A 132 -14.95 6.71 4.39
N GLY A 133 -14.90 7.74 3.55
CA GLY A 133 -14.81 7.62 2.10
C GLY A 133 -13.46 7.06 1.64
N MET A 134 -12.37 7.52 2.26
CA MET A 134 -11.04 7.00 1.98
C MET A 134 -10.89 5.54 2.41
N VAL A 135 -11.43 5.17 3.56
CA VAL A 135 -11.47 3.76 4.01
C VAL A 135 -12.20 2.88 3.00
N GLU A 136 -13.37 3.31 2.53
CA GLU A 136 -14.13 2.54 1.53
C GLU A 136 -13.40 2.49 0.19
N ALA A 137 -12.74 3.57 -0.22
CA ALA A 137 -11.89 3.60 -1.40
C ALA A 137 -10.76 2.56 -1.32
N MET A 138 -10.08 2.46 -0.18
CA MET A 138 -9.03 1.45 0.00
C MET A 138 -9.56 0.02 0.02
N ARG A 139 -10.79 -0.20 0.51
CA ARG A 139 -11.46 -1.51 0.44
C ARG A 139 -11.75 -1.91 -1.01
N THR A 140 -12.35 -1.01 -1.80
CA THR A 140 -12.62 -1.31 -3.22
C THR A 140 -11.34 -1.50 -4.01
N MET A 141 -10.25 -0.80 -3.68
CA MET A 141 -8.95 -1.00 -4.28
C MET A 141 -8.38 -2.40 -3.95
N LYS A 142 -8.46 -2.84 -2.68
CA LYS A 142 -8.08 -4.20 -2.30
C LYS A 142 -8.87 -5.24 -3.10
N GLU A 143 -10.20 -5.12 -3.15
CA GLU A 143 -11.06 -6.05 -3.88
C GLU A 143 -10.67 -6.16 -5.36
N ALA A 144 -10.49 -5.01 -6.03
CA ALA A 144 -10.10 -4.97 -7.43
C ALA A 144 -8.70 -5.55 -7.68
N ALA A 145 -7.75 -5.31 -6.78
CA ALA A 145 -6.38 -5.82 -6.89
C ALA A 145 -6.31 -7.33 -6.64
N ILE A 146 -6.94 -7.82 -5.57
CA ILE A 146 -6.94 -9.23 -5.17
C ILE A 146 -7.64 -10.10 -6.23
N ALA A 147 -8.67 -9.60 -6.90
CA ALA A 147 -9.37 -10.32 -7.97
C ALA A 147 -8.48 -10.66 -9.17
N LEU A 148 -7.32 -10.02 -9.32
CA LEU A 148 -6.35 -10.28 -10.40
C LEU A 148 -5.24 -11.25 -9.98
N LEU A 149 -5.20 -11.63 -8.71
CA LEU A 149 -4.16 -12.49 -8.14
C LEU A 149 -4.68 -13.92 -7.92
N GLY A 150 -3.81 -14.90 -8.07
CA GLY A 150 -4.11 -16.25 -7.61
C GLY A 150 -4.20 -16.30 -6.07
N THR A 151 -4.83 -17.35 -5.54
CA THR A 151 -5.12 -17.49 -4.09
C THR A 151 -3.91 -17.22 -3.20
N ASP A 152 -2.79 -17.78 -3.56
CA ASP A 152 -1.57 -17.65 -2.75
C ASP A 152 -0.96 -16.24 -2.83
N ASP A 153 -1.00 -15.61 -4.01
CA ASP A 153 -0.49 -14.26 -4.24
C ASP A 153 -1.41 -13.22 -3.58
N ALA A 154 -2.72 -13.49 -3.59
CA ALA A 154 -3.72 -12.75 -2.84
C ALA A 154 -3.46 -12.80 -1.32
N SER A 155 -3.10 -13.98 -0.80
CA SER A 155 -2.73 -14.16 0.60
C SER A 155 -1.44 -13.42 0.97
N LEU A 156 -0.50 -13.27 0.03
CA LEU A 156 0.72 -12.50 0.23
C LEU A 156 0.46 -11.00 0.21
N ALA A 157 -0.35 -10.49 -0.73
CA ALA A 157 -0.60 -9.06 -0.90
C ALA A 157 -1.65 -8.51 0.08
N GLY A 158 -2.64 -9.32 0.46
CA GLY A 158 -3.77 -8.93 1.29
C GLY A 158 -3.40 -8.16 2.55
N PRO A 159 -2.45 -8.63 3.36
CA PRO A 159 -2.04 -7.98 4.61
C PRO A 159 -1.57 -6.53 4.45
N TYR A 160 -0.96 -6.17 3.31
CA TYR A 160 -0.51 -4.79 3.05
C TYR A 160 -1.69 -3.85 2.77
N PHE A 161 -2.70 -4.32 2.06
CA PHE A 161 -3.96 -3.58 1.89
C PHE A 161 -4.70 -3.46 3.23
N ASP A 162 -4.75 -4.52 4.01
CA ASP A 162 -5.41 -4.50 5.33
C ASP A 162 -4.73 -3.52 6.28
N PHE A 163 -3.40 -3.48 6.28
CA PHE A 163 -2.64 -2.50 7.06
C PHE A 163 -2.99 -1.06 6.66
N LEU A 164 -3.06 -0.77 5.37
CA LEU A 164 -3.47 0.55 4.87
C LEU A 164 -4.89 0.90 5.30
N ILE A 165 -5.84 -0.02 5.14
CA ILE A 165 -7.26 0.17 5.52
C ILE A 165 -7.37 0.43 7.02
N GLN A 166 -6.73 -0.38 7.85
CA GLN A 166 -6.74 -0.23 9.31
C GLN A 166 -6.10 1.08 9.74
N GLY A 167 -4.97 1.45 9.16
CA GLY A 167 -4.29 2.71 9.43
C GLY A 167 -5.18 3.92 9.14
N MET A 168 -5.96 3.90 8.07
CA MET A 168 -6.93 4.96 7.78
C MET A 168 -8.14 4.96 8.72
N GLN A 169 -8.51 3.82 9.31
CA GLN A 169 -9.60 3.73 10.28
C GLN A 169 -9.18 4.22 11.67
N THR A 170 -7.98 3.84 12.13
CA THR A 170 -7.51 4.09 13.50
C THR A 170 -6.99 5.50 13.72
N THR A 171 -6.87 6.28 12.68
CA THR A 171 -6.54 7.69 12.78
C THR A 171 -7.75 8.49 13.33
N THR A 172 -8.34 8.01 14.45
CA THR A 172 -9.43 8.63 15.20
C THR A 172 -8.87 9.50 16.30
#